data_7b0a461ee32f902382516db079c730db
#
_entry.id   7b0a461ee32f902382516db079c730db
#
_cell.length_a   1.000
_cell.length_b   1.000
_cell.length_c   1.000
_cell.angle_alpha   90.00
_cell.angle_beta   90.00
_cell.angle_gamma   90.00
#
_symmetry.space_group_name_H-M   'P 1'
#
loop_
_entity.id
_entity.type
_entity.pdbx_description
1 polymer ?
#
loop_
_entity_poly.entity_id
_entity_poly.type
_entity_poly.pdbx_seq_one_letter_code
_entity_poly.pdbx_strand_id
1 'polypeptide(L)'
;MLRNLETLYIFAFEEKHCLMMRRFKTLFLENTIEFLEGISEQAREKVLYNIRKVEGGVISNDLFKKLEGTEIWEFRTLYQGIQYRLFAFWDTKEDTLVVATHGIVKKVWKVPTKEIAKAEEIRKQYFNSK
;
A
#
# COMPACT_ATOMS: atom_id res chain seq x y z
N MET A 1 -6.42 -14.27 -9.82
CA MET A 1 -4.99 -14.37 -9.68
C MET A 1 -4.44 -13.60 -8.50
N LEU A 2 -4.44 -12.28 -8.54
CA LEU A 2 -4.03 -11.48 -7.39
C LEU A 2 -4.84 -11.84 -6.15
N ARG A 3 -6.13 -12.02 -6.34
CA ARG A 3 -7.04 -12.32 -5.26
C ARG A 3 -6.69 -13.61 -4.53
N ASN A 4 -6.35 -14.67 -5.28
CA ASN A 4 -5.97 -15.94 -4.67
C ASN A 4 -4.66 -15.84 -3.90
N LEU A 5 -3.71 -15.09 -4.46
CA LEU A 5 -2.43 -14.87 -3.81
C LEU A 5 -2.60 -14.10 -2.52
N GLU A 6 -3.43 -13.06 -2.54
CA GLU A 6 -3.70 -12.29 -1.34
C GLU A 6 -4.33 -13.16 -0.25
N THR A 7 -5.29 -13.98 -0.63
CA THR A 7 -5.98 -14.86 0.31
C THR A 7 -4.99 -15.81 0.98
N LEU A 8 -4.07 -16.38 0.20
CA LEU A 8 -3.06 -17.27 0.75
C LEU A 8 -2.14 -16.56 1.74
N TYR A 9 -1.67 -15.37 1.40
CA TYR A 9 -0.80 -14.61 2.30
C TYR A 9 -1.51 -14.23 3.59
N ILE A 10 -2.75 -13.79 3.48
CA ILE A 10 -3.53 -13.41 4.65
C ILE A 10 -3.69 -14.62 5.57
N PHE A 11 -4.07 -15.76 5.03
CA PHE A 11 -4.29 -16.98 5.80
C PHE A 11 -3.01 -17.43 6.49
N ALA A 12 -1.92 -17.52 5.73
CA ALA A 12 -0.64 -17.96 6.28
C ALA A 12 -0.13 -17.00 7.36
N PHE A 13 -0.31 -15.71 7.14
CA PHE A 13 0.14 -14.70 8.08
C PHE A 13 -0.64 -14.77 9.38
N GLU A 14 -1.95 -14.89 9.29
CA GLU A 14 -2.82 -14.98 10.46
C GLU A 14 -2.56 -16.28 11.24
N GLU A 15 -2.30 -17.35 10.54
CA GLU A 15 -1.98 -18.63 11.14
C GLU A 15 -0.71 -18.55 11.98
N LYS A 16 0.31 -17.89 11.46
CA LYS A 16 1.58 -17.70 12.14
C LYS A 16 1.48 -16.75 13.32
N HIS A 17 0.59 -15.78 13.22
CA HIS A 17 0.47 -14.70 14.19
C HIS A 17 -0.92 -14.70 14.81
N CYS A 18 -1.37 -15.87 15.22
CA CYS A 18 -2.74 -16.08 15.70
C CYS A 18 -3.13 -15.18 16.88
N LEU A 19 -2.15 -14.68 17.63
CA LEU A 19 -2.42 -13.79 18.77
C LEU A 19 -2.35 -12.31 18.38
N MET A 20 -1.98 -12.01 17.12
CA MET A 20 -1.87 -10.63 16.66
C MET A 20 -3.10 -10.29 15.84
N MET A 21 -3.82 -9.27 16.27
CA MET A 21 -4.97 -8.81 15.51
C MET A 21 -4.49 -8.05 14.28
N ARG A 22 -5.18 -8.29 13.16
CA ARG A 22 -4.98 -7.51 11.96
C ARG A 22 -5.36 -6.06 12.26
N ARG A 23 -4.47 -5.13 11.97
CA ARG A 23 -4.70 -3.73 12.29
C ARG A 23 -5.57 -3.02 11.29
N PHE A 24 -5.45 -3.37 10.01
CA PHE A 24 -6.24 -2.71 8.98
C PHE A 24 -6.29 -3.56 7.72
N LYS A 25 -7.20 -3.17 6.83
CA LYS A 25 -7.30 -3.73 5.48
C LYS A 25 -6.91 -2.66 4.49
N THR A 26 -6.48 -3.08 3.30
CA THR A 26 -6.11 -2.14 2.25
C THR A 26 -7.08 -2.29 1.08
N LEU A 27 -7.65 -1.16 0.67
CA LEU A 27 -8.47 -1.08 -0.53
C LEU A 27 -7.60 -0.55 -1.66
N PHE A 28 -7.53 -1.28 -2.77
CA PHE A 28 -6.77 -0.84 -3.95
C PHE A 28 -7.71 -0.16 -4.93
N LEU A 29 -7.47 1.13 -5.18
CA LEU A 29 -8.21 1.84 -6.20
C LEU A 29 -7.68 1.43 -7.58
N GLU A 30 -8.41 1.82 -8.62
CA GLU A 30 -8.12 1.37 -9.99
C GLU A 30 -6.69 1.66 -10.40
N ASN A 31 -6.19 2.86 -10.12
CA ASN A 31 -4.82 3.22 -10.51
C ASN A 31 -3.77 2.34 -9.82
N THR A 32 -4.05 1.91 -8.59
CA THR A 32 -3.15 0.99 -7.90
C THR A 32 -3.16 -0.38 -8.56
N ILE A 33 -4.35 -0.87 -8.91
CA ILE A 33 -4.49 -2.17 -9.57
C ILE A 33 -3.74 -2.15 -10.89
N GLU A 34 -3.91 -1.08 -11.69
CA GLU A 34 -3.20 -0.93 -12.96
C GLU A 34 -1.69 -0.96 -12.77
N PHE A 35 -1.20 -0.26 -11.76
CA PHE A 35 0.22 -0.26 -11.46
C PHE A 35 0.71 -1.67 -11.12
N LEU A 36 -0.01 -2.37 -10.27
CA LEU A 36 0.38 -3.72 -9.86
C LEU A 36 0.37 -4.69 -11.03
N GLU A 37 -0.59 -4.53 -11.94
CA GLU A 37 -0.65 -5.37 -13.14
C GLU A 37 0.47 -5.06 -14.13
N GLY A 38 1.03 -3.87 -14.07
CA GLY A 38 2.09 -3.43 -14.99
C GLY A 38 3.50 -3.79 -14.56
N ILE A 39 3.70 -4.24 -13.33
CA ILE A 39 5.04 -4.64 -12.86
C ILE A 39 5.17 -6.16 -12.97
N SER A 40 6.39 -6.68 -12.76
CA SER A 40 6.60 -8.12 -12.88
C SER A 40 5.81 -8.87 -11.81
N GLU A 41 5.50 -10.13 -12.09
CA GLU A 41 4.76 -10.96 -11.15
C GLU A 41 5.51 -11.09 -9.83
N GLN A 42 6.82 -11.28 -9.90
CA GLN A 42 7.64 -11.45 -8.70
C GLN A 42 7.64 -10.16 -7.86
N ALA A 43 7.75 -9.01 -8.51
CA ALA A 43 7.71 -7.72 -7.81
C ALA A 43 6.34 -7.51 -7.17
N ARG A 44 5.28 -7.82 -7.91
CA ARG A 44 3.91 -7.70 -7.40
C ARG A 44 3.70 -8.57 -6.15
N GLU A 45 4.18 -9.80 -6.18
CA GLU A 45 4.08 -10.69 -5.03
C GLU A 45 4.80 -10.11 -3.82
N LYS A 46 5.97 -9.54 -4.03
CA LYS A 46 6.73 -8.94 -2.94
C LYS A 46 6.02 -7.72 -2.37
N VAL A 47 5.47 -6.88 -3.24
CA VAL A 47 4.70 -5.71 -2.79
C VAL A 47 3.52 -6.15 -1.94
N LEU A 48 2.75 -7.11 -2.43
CA LEU A 48 1.57 -7.60 -1.70
C LEU A 48 1.97 -8.26 -0.38
N TYR A 49 3.05 -9.02 -0.38
CA TYR A 49 3.54 -9.64 0.84
C TYR A 49 3.88 -8.58 1.89
N ASN A 50 4.58 -7.53 1.49
CA ASN A 50 4.94 -6.46 2.40
C ASN A 50 3.70 -5.73 2.95
N ILE A 51 2.70 -5.51 2.10
CA ILE A 51 1.45 -4.89 2.54
C ILE A 51 0.76 -5.77 3.59
N ARG A 52 0.73 -7.08 3.37
CA ARG A 52 0.11 -8.00 4.33
C ARG A 52 0.82 -8.01 5.68
N LYS A 53 2.14 -7.87 5.67
CA LYS A 53 2.91 -7.74 6.91
C LYS A 53 2.48 -6.50 7.69
N VAL A 54 2.37 -5.36 7.00
CA VAL A 54 1.98 -4.11 7.65
C VAL A 54 0.54 -4.22 8.17
N GLU A 55 -0.37 -4.76 7.36
CA GLU A 55 -1.75 -4.97 7.79
C GLU A 55 -1.83 -5.82 9.05
N GLY A 56 -0.94 -6.77 9.19
CA GLY A 56 -0.90 -7.66 10.34
C GLY A 56 -0.22 -7.07 11.57
N GLY A 57 0.27 -5.84 11.47
CA GLY A 57 0.81 -5.16 12.64
C GLY A 57 2.32 -4.98 12.65
N VAL A 58 3.03 -5.36 11.59
CA VAL A 58 4.47 -5.11 11.52
C VAL A 58 4.69 -3.60 11.33
N ILE A 59 5.36 -2.98 12.30
CA ILE A 59 5.62 -1.54 12.27
C ILE A 59 7.05 -1.32 11.79
N SER A 60 7.18 -0.71 10.61
CA SER A 60 8.50 -0.43 10.05
C SER A 60 8.38 0.70 9.03
N ASN A 61 9.20 1.73 9.21
CA ASN A 61 9.28 2.83 8.23
C ASN A 61 9.89 2.36 6.91
N ASP A 62 10.53 1.20 6.90
CA ASP A 62 11.04 0.63 5.65
C ASP A 62 9.91 0.07 4.80
N LEU A 63 8.76 -0.22 5.40
CA LEU A 63 7.62 -0.82 4.71
C LEU A 63 6.43 0.13 4.55
N PHE A 64 6.22 1.02 5.53
CA PHE A 64 5.04 1.88 5.54
C PHE A 64 5.36 3.16 6.30
N LYS A 65 5.28 4.30 5.63
CA LYS A 65 5.73 5.56 6.20
C LYS A 65 4.81 6.70 5.81
N LYS A 66 4.49 7.56 6.77
CA LYS A 66 3.75 8.78 6.48
C LYS A 66 4.67 9.81 5.86
N LEU A 67 4.20 10.47 4.81
CA LEU A 67 4.94 11.54 4.17
C LEU A 67 4.74 12.82 4.97
N GLU A 68 5.85 13.44 5.35
CA GLU A 68 5.86 14.60 6.23
C GLU A 68 5.04 15.75 5.65
N GLY A 69 4.21 16.37 6.51
CA GLY A 69 3.39 17.49 6.11
C GLY A 69 2.16 17.14 5.29
N THR A 70 1.81 15.86 5.20
CA THR A 70 0.67 15.42 4.40
C THR A 70 -0.17 14.41 5.18
N GLU A 71 -1.32 14.05 4.59
CA GLU A 71 -2.12 12.93 5.07
C GLU A 71 -1.85 11.66 4.25
N ILE A 72 -0.78 11.67 3.46
CA ILE A 72 -0.45 10.56 2.57
C ILE A 72 0.62 9.69 3.19
N TRP A 73 0.40 8.39 3.09
CA TRP A 73 1.36 7.36 3.50
C TRP A 73 1.88 6.68 2.26
N GLU A 74 3.02 6.00 2.38
CA GLU A 74 3.51 5.19 1.28
C GLU A 74 3.89 3.80 1.77
N PHE A 75 3.41 2.78 1.05
CA PHE A 75 3.94 1.44 1.19
C PHE A 75 5.22 1.36 0.38
N ARG A 76 6.24 0.79 0.96
CA ARG A 76 7.59 0.77 0.39
C ARG A 76 8.05 -0.66 0.18
N THR A 77 8.55 -0.96 -1.02
CA THR A 77 9.08 -2.28 -1.35
C THR A 77 10.35 -2.12 -2.16
N LEU A 78 11.40 -2.77 -1.71
CA LEU A 78 12.65 -2.87 -2.47
C LEU A 78 12.75 -4.30 -2.96
N TYR A 79 12.85 -4.48 -4.28
CA TYR A 79 12.95 -5.79 -4.88
C TYR A 79 13.91 -5.74 -6.06
N GLN A 80 14.99 -6.54 -5.98
CA GLN A 80 16.03 -6.61 -7.02
C GLN A 80 16.55 -5.22 -7.42
N GLY A 81 16.80 -4.39 -6.42
CA GLY A 81 17.36 -3.05 -6.64
C GLY A 81 16.36 -2.01 -7.11
N ILE A 82 15.10 -2.39 -7.30
CA ILE A 82 14.07 -1.47 -7.76
C ILE A 82 13.18 -1.08 -6.58
N GLN A 83 12.90 0.21 -6.47
CA GLN A 83 12.08 0.74 -5.39
C GLN A 83 10.66 0.99 -5.88
N TYR A 84 9.72 0.29 -5.25
CA TYR A 84 8.28 0.43 -5.56
C TYR A 84 7.61 1.21 -4.44
N ARG A 85 6.74 2.13 -4.79
CA ARG A 85 5.98 2.93 -3.83
C ARG A 85 4.51 2.89 -4.17
N LEU A 86 3.66 2.61 -3.19
CA LEU A 86 2.22 2.77 -3.33
C LEU A 86 1.78 3.85 -2.36
N PHE A 87 1.12 4.86 -2.87
CA PHE A 87 0.62 5.95 -2.05
C PHE A 87 -0.75 5.58 -1.49
N ALA A 88 -1.03 6.01 -0.28
CA ALA A 88 -2.22 5.58 0.41
C ALA A 88 -2.64 6.63 1.44
N PHE A 89 -3.87 6.50 1.92
CA PHE A 89 -4.37 7.32 3.02
C PHE A 89 -5.33 6.50 3.87
N TRP A 90 -5.53 6.92 5.10
CA TRP A 90 -6.48 6.28 5.98
C TRP A 90 -7.88 6.82 5.68
N ASP A 91 -8.87 5.91 5.63
CA ASP A 91 -10.26 6.32 5.64
C ASP A 91 -10.59 6.69 7.07
N THR A 92 -10.76 7.99 7.33
CA THR A 92 -10.93 8.48 8.69
C THR A 92 -12.27 8.10 9.32
N LYS A 93 -13.19 7.60 8.52
CA LYS A 93 -14.48 7.10 9.02
C LYS A 93 -14.42 5.62 9.35
N GLU A 94 -13.43 4.92 8.79
CA GLU A 94 -13.19 3.51 9.07
C GLU A 94 -11.72 3.36 9.37
N ASP A 95 -11.35 3.54 10.63
CA ASP A 95 -9.95 3.59 11.04
C ASP A 95 -9.21 2.27 10.86
N THR A 96 -9.87 1.24 10.35
CA THR A 96 -9.22 -0.02 9.95
C THR A 96 -9.07 -0.15 8.44
N LEU A 97 -9.32 0.93 7.69
CA LEU A 97 -9.23 0.88 6.23
C LEU A 97 -8.20 1.87 5.72
N VAL A 98 -7.26 1.35 4.94
CA VAL A 98 -6.27 2.16 4.21
C VAL A 98 -6.60 2.06 2.73
N VAL A 99 -6.61 3.19 2.03
CA VAL A 99 -6.96 3.25 0.63
C VAL A 99 -5.71 3.57 -0.19
N ALA A 100 -5.30 2.65 -1.05
CA ALA A 100 -4.12 2.84 -1.90
C ALA A 100 -4.56 3.54 -3.19
N THR A 101 -3.94 4.69 -3.47
CA THR A 101 -4.35 5.56 -4.57
C THR A 101 -3.70 5.20 -5.90
N HIS A 102 -2.39 5.05 -5.92
CA HIS A 102 -1.64 4.71 -7.12
C HIS A 102 -0.22 4.32 -6.73
N GLY A 103 0.53 3.80 -7.69
CA GLY A 103 1.91 3.39 -7.44
C GLY A 103 2.88 3.98 -8.43
N ILE A 104 4.14 4.01 -8.06
CA ILE A 104 5.23 4.42 -8.94
C ILE A 104 6.45 3.54 -8.71
N VAL A 105 7.32 3.48 -9.70
CA VAL A 105 8.68 3.00 -9.53
C VAL A 105 9.52 4.23 -9.23
N LYS A 106 10.12 4.27 -8.03
CA LYS A 106 10.87 5.44 -7.59
C LYS A 106 12.26 5.41 -8.22
N LYS A 107 12.54 6.41 -9.04
CA LYS A 107 13.80 6.50 -9.79
C LYS A 107 14.70 7.61 -9.31
N VAL A 108 14.21 8.49 -8.44
CA VAL A 108 14.95 9.65 -7.95
C VAL A 108 15.03 9.58 -6.44
N TRP A 109 15.94 10.38 -5.89
CA TRP A 109 16.18 10.43 -4.46
C TRP A 109 14.91 10.72 -3.65
N LYS A 110 14.12 11.66 -4.13
CA LYS A 110 12.93 12.12 -3.44
C LYS A 110 11.68 11.76 -4.25
N VAL A 111 10.59 11.45 -3.55
CA VAL A 111 9.30 11.25 -4.22
C VAL A 111 8.90 12.59 -4.85
N PRO A 112 8.57 12.62 -6.16
CA PRO A 112 8.18 13.88 -6.81
C PRO A 112 6.90 14.44 -6.18
N THR A 113 6.89 15.78 -5.98
CA THR A 113 5.75 16.44 -5.36
C THR A 113 4.46 16.24 -6.15
N LYS A 114 4.56 16.08 -7.47
CA LYS A 114 3.37 15.83 -8.31
C LYS A 114 2.68 14.52 -7.95
N GLU A 115 3.44 13.52 -7.50
CA GLU A 115 2.85 12.24 -7.11
C GLU A 115 2.11 12.37 -5.79
N ILE A 116 2.68 13.15 -4.87
CA ILE A 116 2.03 13.42 -3.60
C ILE A 116 0.73 14.20 -3.84
N ALA A 117 0.80 15.22 -4.71
CA ALA A 117 -0.39 16.02 -5.06
C ALA A 117 -1.47 15.15 -5.70
N LYS A 118 -1.06 14.21 -6.55
CA LYS A 118 -2.00 13.28 -7.18
C LYS A 118 -2.71 12.43 -6.12
N ALA A 119 -1.96 11.92 -5.16
CA ALA A 119 -2.55 11.11 -4.08
C ALA A 119 -3.51 11.95 -3.25
N GLU A 120 -3.17 13.20 -2.96
CA GLU A 120 -4.04 14.09 -2.19
C GLU A 120 -5.33 14.41 -2.95
N GLU A 121 -5.24 14.58 -4.27
CA GLU A 121 -6.42 14.83 -5.09
C GLU A 121 -7.33 13.58 -5.10
N ILE A 122 -6.75 12.41 -5.26
CA ILE A 122 -7.52 11.16 -5.24
C ILE A 122 -8.19 10.99 -3.88
N ARG A 123 -7.48 11.31 -2.79
CA ARG A 123 -8.04 11.26 -1.44
C ARG A 123 -9.25 12.18 -1.33
N LYS A 124 -9.13 13.40 -1.83
CA LYS A 124 -10.21 14.38 -1.80
C LYS A 124 -11.43 13.87 -2.55
N GLN A 125 -11.21 13.32 -3.75
CA GLN A 125 -12.30 12.76 -4.55
C GLN A 125 -12.95 11.58 -3.84
N TYR A 126 -12.17 10.74 -3.20
CA TYR A 126 -12.68 9.59 -2.47
C TYR A 126 -13.68 10.04 -1.39
N PHE A 127 -13.29 11.00 -0.58
CA PHE A 127 -14.17 11.47 0.49
C PHE A 127 -15.37 12.25 -0.04
N ASN A 128 -15.23 12.94 -1.15
CA ASN A 128 -16.34 13.69 -1.73
C ASN A 128 -17.40 12.78 -2.34
N SER A 129 -17.03 11.57 -2.74
CA SER A 129 -17.98 10.64 -3.36
C SER A 129 -18.67 9.74 -2.36
N LYS A 130 -18.38 9.89 -1.08
CA LYS A 130 -18.99 9.07 -0.01
C LYS A 130 -20.23 9.72 0.63
#